data_63e5dc1bb8e19407ff1ec798673a13bc
#
_entry.id   63e5dc1bb8e19407ff1ec798673a13bc
#
_cell.length_a   1.000
_cell.length_b   1.000
_cell.length_c   1.000
_cell.angle_alpha   90.00
_cell.angle_beta   90.00
_cell.angle_gamma   90.00
#
_symmetry.space_group_name_H-M   'P 1'
#
loop_
_entity.id
_entity.type
_entity.pdbx_description
1 polymer ?
#
loop_
_entity_poly.entity_id
_entity_poly.type
_entity_poly.pdbx_seq_one_letter_code
_entity_poly.pdbx_strand_id
1 'polypeptide(L)'
;MDRIKIHPLADVQTSQIGDNTQIWQFAVVLKNAVIGKDCNINCHTFIENDVKIGDRVTVKSGTYIWDGITIADDVFLGPNVTFVNDNYPRSKLYLETFAKTKIEKFVSIGANATILGGVNIGEYALIGAGSVVTKSVPAFSLVKGNPGRVVGKVDERGNVVERF
;
A
#
# COMPACT_ATOMS: atom_id res chain seq x y z
N MET A 1 28.41 3.22 -1.93
CA MET A 1 27.77 3.51 -0.62
C MET A 1 26.31 3.79 -0.92
N ASP A 2 25.49 2.85 -0.59
CA ASP A 2 24.05 2.88 -0.82
C ASP A 2 23.44 3.81 0.21
N ARG A 3 23.02 5.00 -0.22
CA ARG A 3 22.53 6.05 0.68
C ARG A 3 21.00 6.12 0.60
N ILE A 4 20.36 6.00 1.76
CA ILE A 4 18.99 6.45 1.95
C ILE A 4 18.91 7.94 1.55
N LYS A 5 17.95 8.30 0.70
CA LYS A 5 17.75 9.68 0.23
C LYS A 5 16.46 10.22 0.83
N ILE A 6 16.57 11.03 1.87
CA ILE A 6 15.43 11.70 2.49
C ILE A 6 15.44 13.16 2.08
N HIS A 7 14.35 13.62 1.46
CA HIS A 7 14.22 15.04 1.09
C HIS A 7 14.17 15.93 2.34
N PRO A 8 14.85 17.09 2.37
CA PRO A 8 14.89 17.96 3.56
C PRO A 8 13.53 18.45 4.07
N LEU A 9 12.50 18.46 3.24
CA LEU A 9 11.12 18.81 3.60
C LEU A 9 10.24 17.58 3.93
N ALA A 10 10.80 16.39 4.13
CA ALA A 10 10.09 15.25 4.65
C ALA A 10 10.24 15.17 6.18
N ASP A 11 9.18 14.76 6.88
CA ASP A 11 9.21 14.45 8.31
C ASP A 11 9.36 12.93 8.50
N VAL A 12 10.59 12.47 8.72
CA VAL A 12 10.90 11.05 8.86
C VAL A 12 11.48 10.80 10.25
N GLN A 13 10.70 10.12 11.08
CA GLN A 13 10.98 9.87 12.50
C GLN A 13 11.59 8.48 12.74
N THR A 14 11.43 7.54 11.80
CA THR A 14 12.01 6.19 11.91
C THR A 14 13.46 6.15 11.45
N SER A 15 14.23 5.24 12.05
CA SER A 15 15.56 4.85 11.56
C SER A 15 15.56 3.48 10.84
N GLN A 16 14.42 2.83 10.75
CA GLN A 16 14.25 1.49 10.16
C GLN A 16 13.95 1.59 8.67
N ILE A 17 14.90 2.11 7.89
CA ILE A 17 14.79 2.31 6.44
C ILE A 17 15.96 1.60 5.78
N GLY A 18 15.64 0.75 4.81
CA GLY A 18 16.64 0.03 4.02
C GLY A 18 17.39 0.90 3.01
N ASP A 19 18.55 0.41 2.59
CA ASP A 19 19.45 1.10 1.67
C ASP A 19 18.74 1.46 0.34
N ASN A 20 19.23 2.51 -0.34
CA ASN A 20 18.73 3.04 -1.62
C ASN A 20 17.28 3.53 -1.60
N THR A 21 16.58 3.48 -0.47
CA THR A 21 15.22 3.99 -0.37
C THR A 21 15.20 5.51 -0.49
N GLN A 22 14.28 6.01 -1.30
CA GLN A 22 14.08 7.43 -1.54
C GLN A 22 12.75 7.89 -0.96
N ILE A 23 12.79 8.93 -0.11
CA ILE A 23 11.62 9.57 0.50
C ILE A 23 11.57 11.02 0.02
N TRP A 24 10.49 11.40 -0.64
CA TRP A 24 10.31 12.69 -1.26
C TRP A 24 9.72 13.72 -0.30
N GLN A 25 9.69 15.00 -0.74
CA GLN A 25 9.20 16.12 0.07
C GLN A 25 7.75 15.91 0.56
N PHE A 26 7.50 16.46 1.75
CA PHE A 26 6.19 16.42 2.42
C PHE A 26 5.66 15.01 2.73
N ALA A 27 6.48 13.98 2.62
CA ALA A 27 6.16 12.68 3.18
C ALA A 27 6.35 12.73 4.71
N VAL A 28 5.45 12.04 5.43
CA VAL A 28 5.52 11.86 6.88
C VAL A 28 5.63 10.38 7.19
N VAL A 29 6.67 9.99 7.94
CA VAL A 29 6.91 8.59 8.34
C VAL A 29 7.11 8.55 9.85
N LEU A 30 6.20 7.88 10.56
CA LEU A 30 6.24 7.85 12.03
C LEU A 30 7.33 6.88 12.54
N LYS A 31 7.62 7.02 13.84
CA LYS A 31 8.81 6.50 14.52
C LYS A 31 9.05 4.98 14.40
N ASN A 32 7.98 4.19 14.41
CA ASN A 32 8.09 2.72 14.46
C ASN A 32 7.87 2.04 13.09
N ALA A 33 7.53 2.82 12.04
CA ALA A 33 7.40 2.29 10.69
C ALA A 33 8.69 1.62 10.22
N VAL A 34 8.55 0.52 9.48
CA VAL A 34 9.66 -0.22 8.88
C VAL A 34 9.52 -0.15 7.37
N ILE A 35 10.56 0.31 6.68
CA ILE A 35 10.61 0.42 5.22
C ILE A 35 11.84 -0.34 4.71
N GLY A 36 11.64 -1.24 3.77
CA GLY A 36 12.70 -2.02 3.14
C GLY A 36 13.63 -1.18 2.25
N LYS A 37 14.50 -1.86 1.53
CA LYS A 37 15.48 -1.26 0.61
C LYS A 37 14.88 -0.98 -0.76
N ASP A 38 15.54 -0.11 -1.51
CA ASP A 38 15.20 0.23 -2.90
C ASP A 38 13.75 0.74 -3.08
N CYS A 39 13.13 1.28 -2.04
CA CYS A 39 11.77 1.80 -2.08
C CYS A 39 11.71 3.24 -2.61
N ASN A 40 10.56 3.60 -3.18
CA ASN A 40 10.28 4.95 -3.65
C ASN A 40 8.99 5.47 -2.99
N ILE A 41 9.15 6.28 -1.94
CA ILE A 41 8.05 6.88 -1.16
C ILE A 41 7.83 8.30 -1.64
N ASN A 42 6.80 8.51 -2.45
CA ASN A 42 6.57 9.80 -3.10
C ASN A 42 6.00 10.86 -2.14
N CYS A 43 5.93 12.09 -2.63
CA CYS A 43 5.50 13.25 -1.85
C CYS A 43 4.05 13.11 -1.34
N HIS A 44 3.76 13.77 -0.20
CA HIS A 44 2.44 13.73 0.45
C HIS A 44 1.98 12.31 0.82
N THR A 45 2.89 11.42 1.13
CA THR A 45 2.62 10.10 1.69
C THR A 45 2.62 10.19 3.21
N PHE A 46 1.71 9.47 3.88
CA PHE A 46 1.71 9.32 5.34
C PHE A 46 1.82 7.85 5.70
N ILE A 47 2.75 7.51 6.61
CA ILE A 47 3.02 6.13 7.06
C ILE A 47 3.01 6.09 8.58
N GLU A 48 2.07 5.35 9.15
CA GLU A 48 1.90 5.20 10.61
C GLU A 48 2.90 4.21 11.23
N ASN A 49 2.83 4.06 12.57
CA ASN A 49 3.80 3.35 13.38
C ASN A 49 3.80 1.82 13.18
N ASP A 50 2.60 1.18 13.11
CA ASP A 50 2.48 -0.28 12.92
C ASP A 50 2.34 -0.62 11.42
N VAL A 51 3.22 -0.04 10.61
CA VAL A 51 3.30 -0.28 9.17
C VAL A 51 4.61 -0.94 8.83
N LYS A 52 4.55 -1.99 8.01
CA LYS A 52 5.73 -2.67 7.45
C LYS A 52 5.66 -2.67 5.94
N ILE A 53 6.69 -2.11 5.31
CA ILE A 53 6.86 -2.06 3.86
C ILE A 53 8.11 -2.85 3.50
N GLY A 54 7.97 -3.81 2.61
CA GLY A 54 9.06 -4.65 2.10
C GLY A 54 10.00 -3.90 1.16
N ASP A 55 10.78 -4.66 0.40
CA ASP A 55 11.78 -4.14 -0.52
C ASP A 55 11.17 -3.73 -1.87
N ARG A 56 11.77 -2.77 -2.57
CA ARG A 56 11.42 -2.34 -3.95
C ARG A 56 9.95 -1.90 -4.11
N VAL A 57 9.36 -1.42 -3.04
CA VAL A 57 7.98 -0.91 -3.05
C VAL A 57 7.94 0.52 -3.61
N THR A 58 6.97 0.78 -4.48
CA THR A 58 6.66 2.13 -4.94
C THR A 58 5.34 2.59 -4.34
N VAL A 59 5.39 3.65 -3.55
CA VAL A 59 4.21 4.35 -3.01
C VAL A 59 4.08 5.69 -3.72
N LYS A 60 3.06 5.83 -4.55
CA LYS A 60 2.79 7.10 -5.25
C LYS A 60 2.13 8.13 -4.34
N SER A 61 2.19 9.39 -4.76
CA SER A 61 1.75 10.56 -3.99
C SER A 61 0.31 10.45 -3.50
N GLY A 62 0.04 11.02 -2.31
CA GLY A 62 -1.29 11.09 -1.73
C GLY A 62 -1.80 9.78 -1.12
N THR A 63 -0.95 8.79 -0.96
CA THR A 63 -1.30 7.50 -0.32
C THR A 63 -0.99 7.58 1.17
N TYR A 64 -1.99 7.27 2.01
CA TYR A 64 -1.85 7.20 3.46
C TYR A 64 -1.97 5.75 3.92
N ILE A 65 -0.98 5.29 4.69
CA ILE A 65 -0.84 3.90 5.13
C ILE A 65 -0.95 3.90 6.65
N TRP A 66 -2.06 3.37 7.13
CA TRP A 66 -2.44 3.38 8.53
C TRP A 66 -1.91 2.17 9.29
N ASP A 67 -1.95 2.23 10.62
CA ASP A 67 -1.60 1.12 11.50
C ASP A 67 -2.33 -0.18 11.12
N GLY A 68 -1.62 -1.30 11.19
CA GLY A 68 -2.13 -2.64 10.87
C GLY A 68 -1.95 -3.05 9.41
N ILE A 69 -1.34 -2.23 8.56
CA ILE A 69 -1.11 -2.54 7.15
C ILE A 69 0.31 -3.08 6.95
N THR A 70 0.40 -4.20 6.26
CA THR A 70 1.68 -4.79 5.82
C THR A 70 1.72 -4.90 4.31
N ILE A 71 2.80 -4.41 3.71
CA ILE A 71 3.05 -4.41 2.27
C ILE A 71 4.31 -5.22 2.01
N ALA A 72 4.19 -6.28 1.22
CA ALA A 72 5.33 -7.13 0.85
C ALA A 72 6.21 -6.49 -0.23
N ASP A 73 7.22 -7.22 -0.70
CA ASP A 73 8.17 -6.73 -1.69
C ASP A 73 7.52 -6.49 -3.06
N ASP A 74 8.12 -5.62 -3.87
CA ASP A 74 7.79 -5.39 -5.28
C ASP A 74 6.34 -4.89 -5.51
N VAL A 75 5.70 -4.32 -4.50
CA VAL A 75 4.33 -3.78 -4.59
C VAL A 75 4.35 -2.38 -5.20
N PHE A 76 3.37 -2.12 -6.07
CA PHE A 76 3.09 -0.80 -6.62
C PHE A 76 1.75 -0.26 -6.09
N LEU A 77 1.80 0.87 -5.40
CA LEU A 77 0.63 1.64 -4.99
C LEU A 77 0.51 2.89 -5.86
N GLY A 78 -0.56 2.97 -6.64
CA GLY A 78 -0.89 4.12 -7.47
C GLY A 78 -1.21 5.37 -6.65
N PRO A 79 -1.27 6.56 -7.28
CA PRO A 79 -1.57 7.80 -6.56
C PRO A 79 -2.95 7.77 -5.91
N ASN A 80 -3.03 8.34 -4.70
CA ASN A 80 -4.25 8.45 -3.91
C ASN A 80 -4.92 7.09 -3.61
N VAL A 81 -4.18 6.01 -3.54
CA VAL A 81 -4.71 4.75 -3.00
C VAL A 81 -5.11 4.99 -1.55
N THR A 82 -6.34 4.63 -1.22
CA THR A 82 -6.91 4.82 0.12
C THR A 82 -6.99 3.49 0.86
N PHE A 83 -6.31 3.40 1.99
CA PHE A 83 -6.48 2.30 2.92
C PHE A 83 -7.45 2.68 4.03
N VAL A 84 -8.20 1.70 4.51
CA VAL A 84 -9.10 1.81 5.66
C VAL A 84 -8.65 0.79 6.70
N ASN A 85 -8.46 1.17 7.95
CA ASN A 85 -8.13 0.25 9.04
C ASN A 85 -9.26 0.16 10.10
N ASP A 86 -10.21 1.10 10.06
CA ASP A 86 -11.47 1.05 10.81
C ASP A 86 -12.65 1.06 9.84
N ASN A 87 -13.35 -0.06 9.72
CA ASN A 87 -14.48 -0.22 8.79
C ASN A 87 -15.78 0.39 9.33
N TYR A 88 -15.85 0.78 10.61
CA TYR A 88 -17.04 1.30 11.27
C TYR A 88 -16.74 2.52 12.15
N PRO A 89 -16.09 3.55 11.60
CA PRO A 89 -15.58 4.66 12.38
C PRO A 89 -16.70 5.46 13.05
N ARG A 90 -16.43 5.92 14.27
CA ARG A 90 -17.25 6.90 14.98
C ARG A 90 -16.35 7.95 15.60
N SER A 91 -16.77 9.21 15.53
CA SER A 91 -16.01 10.31 16.12
C SER A 91 -15.78 10.07 17.62
N LYS A 92 -14.53 10.23 18.06
CA LYS A 92 -14.07 10.05 19.44
C LYS A 92 -14.23 8.64 20.02
N LEU A 93 -14.57 7.65 19.21
CA LEU A 93 -14.49 6.24 19.57
C LEU A 93 -13.21 5.67 18.97
N TYR A 94 -12.23 5.37 19.82
CA TYR A 94 -10.92 4.90 19.41
C TYR A 94 -10.82 3.40 19.60
N LEU A 95 -10.39 2.69 18.56
CA LEU A 95 -10.16 1.25 18.62
C LEU A 95 -8.85 0.95 19.37
N GLU A 96 -8.84 -0.08 20.19
CA GLU A 96 -7.61 -0.62 20.79
C GLU A 96 -6.74 -1.36 19.78
N THR A 97 -7.37 -1.93 18.75
CA THR A 97 -6.68 -2.67 17.69
C THR A 97 -7.34 -2.39 16.35
N PHE A 98 -6.51 -2.29 15.29
CA PHE A 98 -6.97 -2.09 13.93
C PHE A 98 -7.03 -3.38 13.13
N ALA A 99 -7.87 -3.40 12.10
CA ALA A 99 -7.95 -4.51 11.15
C ALA A 99 -6.61 -4.70 10.42
N LYS A 100 -6.13 -5.95 10.36
CA LYS A 100 -4.84 -6.27 9.70
C LYS A 100 -5.06 -6.50 8.22
N THR A 101 -4.49 -5.63 7.40
CA THR A 101 -4.53 -5.70 5.93
C THR A 101 -3.17 -6.10 5.41
N LYS A 102 -3.13 -7.07 4.49
CA LYS A 102 -1.89 -7.58 3.90
C LYS A 102 -1.92 -7.45 2.38
N ILE A 103 -0.90 -6.81 1.84
CA ILE A 103 -0.66 -6.72 0.40
C ILE A 103 0.53 -7.62 0.09
N GLU A 104 0.29 -8.70 -0.64
CA GLU A 104 1.31 -9.69 -0.98
C GLU A 104 2.25 -9.18 -2.10
N LYS A 105 3.31 -9.96 -2.38
CA LYS A 105 4.34 -9.59 -3.35
C LYS A 105 3.79 -9.33 -4.74
N PHE A 106 4.42 -8.41 -5.46
CA PHE A 106 4.12 -8.07 -6.86
C PHE A 106 2.70 -7.57 -7.12
N VAL A 107 1.93 -7.23 -6.08
CA VAL A 107 0.60 -6.63 -6.24
C VAL A 107 0.74 -5.23 -6.82
N SER A 108 -0.17 -4.90 -7.76
CA SER A 108 -0.31 -3.53 -8.27
C SER A 108 -1.71 -3.01 -7.97
N ILE A 109 -1.77 -1.84 -7.32
CA ILE A 109 -3.03 -1.17 -6.98
C ILE A 109 -3.13 0.12 -7.78
N GLY A 110 -4.16 0.23 -8.60
CA GLY A 110 -4.41 1.40 -9.45
C GLY A 110 -4.80 2.65 -8.66
N ALA A 111 -4.64 3.81 -9.30
CA ALA A 111 -4.93 5.11 -8.71
C ALA A 111 -6.35 5.20 -8.14
N ASN A 112 -6.52 5.89 -7.00
CA ASN A 112 -7.80 6.12 -6.33
C ASN A 112 -8.56 4.84 -5.94
N ALA A 113 -7.91 3.69 -5.90
CA ALA A 113 -8.54 2.48 -5.36
C ALA A 113 -8.67 2.59 -3.84
N THR A 114 -9.74 2.02 -3.29
CA THR A 114 -10.00 1.96 -1.84
C THR A 114 -9.90 0.52 -1.37
N ILE A 115 -9.13 0.27 -0.32
CA ILE A 115 -8.90 -1.05 0.26
C ILE A 115 -9.47 -1.04 1.68
N LEU A 116 -10.53 -1.81 1.93
CA LEU A 116 -11.12 -1.91 3.26
C LEU A 116 -10.23 -2.69 4.23
N GLY A 117 -10.41 -2.44 5.52
CA GLY A 117 -9.65 -3.08 6.57
C GLY A 117 -9.89 -4.59 6.67
N GLY A 118 -8.83 -5.35 6.92
CA GLY A 118 -8.89 -6.80 7.10
C GLY A 118 -8.81 -7.62 5.81
N VAL A 119 -8.67 -6.99 4.64
CA VAL A 119 -8.49 -7.73 3.38
C VAL A 119 -7.05 -8.18 3.17
N ASN A 120 -6.91 -9.34 2.54
CA ASN A 120 -5.64 -9.85 2.03
C ASN A 120 -5.67 -9.81 0.50
N ILE A 121 -4.69 -9.15 -0.13
CA ILE A 121 -4.57 -9.11 -1.59
C ILE A 121 -3.42 -10.04 -1.98
N GLY A 122 -3.77 -11.12 -2.68
CA GLY A 122 -2.84 -12.17 -3.08
C GLY A 122 -1.82 -11.72 -4.12
N GLU A 123 -0.72 -12.45 -4.18
CA GLU A 123 0.43 -12.17 -5.06
C GLU A 123 0.01 -11.90 -6.51
N TYR A 124 0.70 -10.98 -7.17
CA TYR A 124 0.49 -10.59 -8.56
C TYR A 124 -0.92 -10.07 -8.88
N ALA A 125 -1.82 -9.90 -7.89
CA ALA A 125 -3.13 -9.32 -8.18
C ALA A 125 -3.01 -7.90 -8.72
N LEU A 126 -3.90 -7.56 -9.65
CA LEU A 126 -4.02 -6.22 -10.24
C LEU A 126 -5.37 -5.62 -9.86
N ILE A 127 -5.34 -4.57 -9.04
CA ILE A 127 -6.52 -3.81 -8.67
C ILE A 127 -6.66 -2.62 -9.61
N GLY A 128 -7.74 -2.60 -10.37
CA GLY A 128 -8.03 -1.50 -11.29
C GLY A 128 -8.22 -0.16 -10.59
N ALA A 129 -7.87 0.93 -11.26
CA ALA A 129 -8.07 2.28 -10.72
C ALA A 129 -9.53 2.54 -10.32
N GLY A 130 -9.74 3.25 -9.21
CA GLY A 130 -11.07 3.58 -8.67
C GLY A 130 -11.87 2.40 -8.11
N SER A 131 -11.29 1.22 -8.00
CA SER A 131 -11.97 0.06 -7.42
C SER A 131 -12.10 0.15 -5.90
N VAL A 132 -13.19 -0.40 -5.34
CA VAL A 132 -13.39 -0.51 -3.88
C VAL A 132 -13.31 -1.98 -3.48
N VAL A 133 -12.17 -2.38 -2.92
CA VAL A 133 -11.91 -3.76 -2.50
C VAL A 133 -12.50 -4.00 -1.12
N THR A 134 -13.56 -4.79 -1.06
CA THR A 134 -14.32 -5.07 0.16
C THR A 134 -14.10 -6.49 0.72
N LYS A 135 -13.39 -7.34 -0.02
CA LYS A 135 -13.08 -8.74 0.34
C LYS A 135 -11.68 -9.08 -0.11
N SER A 136 -11.08 -10.09 0.52
CA SER A 136 -9.77 -10.60 0.10
C SER A 136 -9.78 -11.05 -1.37
N VAL A 137 -8.65 -10.85 -2.03
CA VAL A 137 -8.45 -11.04 -3.45
C VAL A 137 -7.49 -12.21 -3.68
N PRO A 138 -7.85 -13.22 -4.47
CA PRO A 138 -6.93 -14.31 -4.82
C PRO A 138 -5.72 -13.81 -5.62
N ALA A 139 -4.63 -14.56 -5.56
CA ALA A 139 -3.45 -14.30 -6.39
C ALA A 139 -3.81 -14.26 -7.90
N PHE A 140 -3.04 -13.49 -8.67
CA PHE A 140 -3.21 -13.32 -10.12
C PHE A 140 -4.60 -12.83 -10.58
N SER A 141 -5.40 -12.24 -9.69
CA SER A 141 -6.73 -11.74 -10.01
C SER A 141 -6.69 -10.32 -10.57
N LEU A 142 -7.50 -10.07 -11.60
CA LEU A 142 -7.88 -8.72 -12.02
C LEU A 142 -9.17 -8.32 -11.29
N VAL A 143 -9.10 -7.26 -10.48
CA VAL A 143 -10.26 -6.72 -9.76
C VAL A 143 -10.63 -5.35 -10.31
N LYS A 144 -11.93 -5.12 -10.55
CA LYS A 144 -12.46 -3.82 -10.97
C LYS A 144 -13.82 -3.51 -10.32
N GLY A 145 -14.11 -2.23 -10.20
CA GLY A 145 -15.44 -1.70 -9.87
C GLY A 145 -15.67 -1.36 -8.40
N ASN A 146 -16.86 -0.87 -8.12
CA ASN A 146 -17.37 -0.55 -6.78
C ASN A 146 -18.76 -1.18 -6.59
N PRO A 147 -18.92 -2.21 -5.75
CA PRO A 147 -17.84 -2.95 -5.06
C PRO A 147 -16.95 -3.72 -6.05
N GLY A 148 -15.67 -3.87 -5.70
CA GLY A 148 -14.68 -4.58 -6.50
C GLY A 148 -15.05 -6.06 -6.72
N ARG A 149 -14.92 -6.53 -7.96
CA ARG A 149 -15.16 -7.92 -8.36
C ARG A 149 -13.97 -8.43 -9.15
N VAL A 150 -13.65 -9.70 -8.96
CA VAL A 150 -12.71 -10.40 -9.84
C VAL A 150 -13.37 -10.52 -11.21
N VAL A 151 -12.74 -9.93 -12.22
CA VAL A 151 -13.24 -9.86 -13.61
C VAL A 151 -12.30 -10.53 -14.61
N GLY A 152 -11.28 -11.21 -14.11
CA GLY A 152 -10.31 -11.92 -14.93
C GLY A 152 -9.06 -12.29 -14.17
N LYS A 153 -8.05 -12.75 -14.92
CA LYS A 153 -6.71 -13.08 -14.41
C LYS A 153 -5.63 -12.28 -15.15
N VAL A 154 -4.50 -12.12 -14.48
CA VAL A 154 -3.29 -11.51 -15.03
C VAL A 154 -2.12 -12.48 -14.95
N ASP A 155 -1.10 -12.25 -15.77
CA ASP A 155 0.19 -12.91 -15.66
C ASP A 155 1.15 -12.13 -14.69
N GLU A 156 2.35 -12.63 -14.49
CA GLU A 156 3.39 -12.00 -13.64
C GLU A 156 3.80 -10.60 -14.12
N ARG A 157 3.52 -10.25 -15.36
CA ARG A 157 3.78 -8.93 -15.94
C ARG A 157 2.60 -7.97 -15.85
N GLY A 158 1.45 -8.45 -15.32
CA GLY A 158 0.22 -7.68 -15.22
C GLY A 158 -0.61 -7.65 -16.51
N ASN A 159 -0.27 -8.47 -17.54
CA ASN A 159 -1.09 -8.58 -18.73
C ASN A 159 -2.35 -9.39 -18.42
N VAL A 160 -3.49 -8.94 -18.95
CA VAL A 160 -4.76 -9.66 -18.79
C VAL A 160 -4.74 -10.90 -19.67
N VAL A 161 -4.78 -12.09 -19.06
CA VAL A 161 -4.74 -13.40 -19.76
C VAL A 161 -6.10 -14.07 -19.84
N GLU A 162 -7.04 -13.68 -18.97
CA GLU A 162 -8.40 -14.22 -18.95
C GLU A 162 -9.38 -13.13 -18.50
N ARG A 163 -10.60 -13.12 -19.04
CA ARG A 163 -11.72 -12.25 -18.62
C ARG A 163 -12.94 -13.11 -18.29
N PHE A 164 -13.64 -12.73 -17.22
CA PHE A 164 -14.88 -13.38 -16.75
C PHE A 164 -16.10 -12.52 -17.07
#